data_a703db4aa7a7c693ba2a2fca2a773872
#
_entry.id   a703db4aa7a7c693ba2a2fca2a773872
#
_cell.length_a   1.000
_cell.length_b   1.000
_cell.length_c   1.000
_cell.angle_alpha   90.00
_cell.angle_beta   90.00
_cell.angle_gamma   90.00
#
_symmetry.space_group_name_H-M   'P 1'
#
loop_
_entity.id
_entity.type
_entity.pdbx_description
1 polymer ?
#
loop_
_entity_poly.entity_id
_entity_poly.type
_entity_poly.pdbx_seq_one_letter_code
_entity_poly.pdbx_strand_id
1 'polypeptide(L)'
;TVFTKKDINNLKSLDDFNGKNLAVIKGFYEEELLKKHYPHINLVLVEDSMAGLKKLAYGEVDGFIDNFVVANYFMENSLISNLKVAFEIKNNRFNLNMHLATNKNNKVLQEILEKAEKEITLDEEIELKKKWRNTNNIELKTTIPLSMEEEDYLSTKKTITMCVDPDWEPFEVLDKDGKHVGIAADIIRLISEKLGVEIKVIPTKTWEESIE
;
A
#
# COMPACT_ATOMS: atom_id res chain seq x y z
N THR A 1 -7.23 6.11 3.60
CA THR A 1 -8.06 5.28 2.69
C THR A 1 -9.51 5.71 2.76
N VAL A 2 -10.21 5.73 1.64
CA VAL A 2 -11.66 5.96 1.57
C VAL A 2 -12.37 4.63 1.34
N PHE A 3 -13.39 4.38 2.15
CA PHE A 3 -14.24 3.19 2.09
C PHE A 3 -15.62 3.55 1.54
N THR A 4 -16.25 2.60 0.85
CA THR A 4 -17.61 2.71 0.31
C THR A 4 -18.32 1.36 0.36
N LYS A 5 -19.60 1.33 0.03
CA LYS A 5 -20.36 0.07 -0.12
C LYS A 5 -19.91 -0.69 -1.37
N LYS A 6 -19.98 -2.01 -1.33
CA LYS A 6 -19.51 -2.90 -2.41
C LYS A 6 -20.20 -2.66 -3.75
N ASP A 7 -21.46 -2.23 -3.73
CA ASP A 7 -22.28 -1.94 -4.91
C ASP A 7 -21.94 -0.59 -5.58
N ILE A 8 -21.20 0.29 -4.93
CA ILE A 8 -20.79 1.60 -5.45
C ILE A 8 -19.45 1.47 -6.18
N ASN A 9 -19.40 1.84 -7.47
CA ASN A 9 -18.20 1.68 -8.32
C ASN A 9 -17.68 2.97 -8.97
N ASN A 10 -18.34 4.09 -8.73
CA ASN A 10 -18.07 5.37 -9.39
C ASN A 10 -17.27 6.36 -8.53
N LEU A 11 -16.79 5.96 -7.36
CA LEU A 11 -15.97 6.79 -6.47
C LEU A 11 -14.50 6.40 -6.63
N LYS A 12 -13.69 7.29 -7.18
CA LYS A 12 -12.26 7.07 -7.47
C LYS A 12 -11.34 8.15 -6.89
N SER A 13 -11.92 9.27 -6.47
CA SER A 13 -11.21 10.42 -5.93
C SER A 13 -12.08 11.18 -4.94
N LEU A 14 -11.50 12.10 -4.17
CA LEU A 14 -12.26 12.98 -3.28
C LEU A 14 -13.22 13.91 -4.05
N ASP A 15 -12.90 14.27 -5.29
CA ASP A 15 -13.75 15.11 -6.13
C ASP A 15 -15.09 14.44 -6.48
N ASP A 16 -15.13 13.11 -6.50
CA ASP A 16 -16.37 12.35 -6.74
C ASP A 16 -17.35 12.42 -5.55
N PHE A 17 -16.90 12.98 -4.41
CA PHE A 17 -17.73 13.23 -3.24
C PHE A 17 -18.38 14.62 -3.22
N ASN A 18 -18.26 15.41 -4.28
CA ASN A 18 -18.96 16.69 -4.37
C ASN A 18 -20.48 16.51 -4.14
N GLY A 19 -21.00 17.18 -3.12
CA GLY A 19 -22.41 17.09 -2.70
C GLY A 19 -22.81 15.79 -2.02
N LYS A 20 -21.87 14.85 -1.79
CA LYS A 20 -22.09 13.58 -1.08
C LYS A 20 -21.67 13.67 0.38
N ASN A 21 -22.16 12.74 1.17
CA ASN A 21 -21.86 12.62 2.58
C ASN A 21 -20.62 11.75 2.80
N LEU A 22 -19.55 12.33 3.32
CA LEU A 22 -18.33 11.61 3.70
C LEU A 22 -18.17 11.64 5.22
N ALA A 23 -18.19 10.48 5.85
CA ALA A 23 -17.91 10.38 7.28
C ALA A 23 -16.42 10.57 7.55
N VAL A 24 -16.09 11.28 8.62
CA VAL A 24 -14.76 11.51 9.12
C VAL A 24 -14.77 11.58 10.65
N ILE A 25 -13.70 11.07 11.29
CA ILE A 25 -13.62 11.06 12.75
C ILE A 25 -13.39 12.50 13.24
N LYS A 26 -14.22 12.91 14.19
CA LYS A 26 -14.18 14.24 14.78
C LYS A 26 -12.86 14.52 15.49
N GLY A 27 -12.27 15.67 15.21
CA GLY A 27 -11.00 16.09 15.80
C GLY A 27 -9.77 15.45 15.17
N PHE A 28 -9.93 14.57 14.19
CA PHE A 28 -8.81 14.05 13.43
C PHE A 28 -8.37 15.07 12.36
N TYR A 29 -7.14 14.98 11.99
CA TYR A 29 -6.49 15.89 11.06
C TYR A 29 -7.16 15.89 9.67
N GLU A 30 -7.74 14.76 9.25
CA GLU A 30 -8.51 14.67 8.02
C GLU A 30 -9.73 15.60 7.99
N GLU A 31 -10.36 15.83 9.13
CA GLU A 31 -11.50 16.77 9.24
C GLU A 31 -11.07 18.18 8.82
N GLU A 32 -9.94 18.67 9.35
CA GLU A 32 -9.44 20.01 9.02
C GLU A 32 -9.02 20.12 7.56
N LEU A 33 -8.33 19.10 7.04
CA LEU A 33 -7.91 19.08 5.64
C LEU A 33 -9.10 19.08 4.68
N LEU A 34 -10.09 18.24 4.95
CA LEU A 34 -11.27 18.16 4.09
C LEU A 34 -12.05 19.47 4.11
N LYS A 35 -12.27 20.08 5.28
CA LYS A 35 -12.92 21.40 5.39
C LYS A 35 -12.19 22.49 4.59
N LYS A 36 -10.87 22.45 4.62
CA LYS A 36 -10.04 23.47 3.98
C LYS A 36 -9.94 23.31 2.47
N HIS A 37 -9.79 22.08 1.99
CA HIS A 37 -9.44 21.80 0.60
C HIS A 37 -10.57 21.18 -0.23
N TYR A 38 -11.62 20.65 0.43
CA TYR A 38 -12.76 20.01 -0.22
C TYR A 38 -14.09 20.51 0.39
N PRO A 39 -14.34 21.84 0.37
CA PRO A 39 -15.51 22.45 1.05
C PRO A 39 -16.85 22.03 0.44
N HIS A 40 -16.84 21.39 -0.71
CA HIS A 40 -18.05 20.91 -1.40
C HIS A 40 -18.46 19.49 -0.97
N ILE A 41 -17.66 18.83 -0.13
CA ILE A 41 -18.03 17.53 0.48
C ILE A 41 -18.85 17.78 1.74
N ASN A 42 -19.94 17.09 1.88
CA ASN A 42 -20.73 17.14 3.11
C ASN A 42 -20.08 16.24 4.17
N LEU A 43 -19.36 16.83 5.12
CA LEU A 43 -18.70 16.05 6.17
C LEU A 43 -19.70 15.65 7.27
N VAL A 44 -19.76 14.36 7.55
CA VAL A 44 -20.49 13.78 8.66
C VAL A 44 -19.51 13.37 9.74
N LEU A 45 -19.49 14.09 10.86
CA LEU A 45 -18.58 13.82 11.95
C LEU A 45 -19.04 12.59 12.74
N VAL A 46 -18.12 11.66 13.00
CA VAL A 46 -18.33 10.46 13.81
C VAL A 46 -17.34 10.43 14.97
N GLU A 47 -17.69 9.71 16.03
CA GLU A 47 -16.87 9.69 17.24
C GLU A 47 -15.65 8.77 17.09
N ASP A 48 -15.78 7.66 16.34
CA ASP A 48 -14.72 6.66 16.14
C ASP A 48 -14.90 5.89 14.83
N SER A 49 -13.93 5.02 14.53
CA SER A 49 -13.91 4.18 13.33
C SER A 49 -15.11 3.26 13.22
N MET A 50 -15.57 2.69 14.34
CA MET A 50 -16.72 1.79 14.36
C MET A 50 -18.03 2.52 14.01
N ALA A 51 -18.22 3.72 14.55
CA ALA A 51 -19.38 4.55 14.23
C ALA A 51 -19.39 4.94 12.74
N GLY A 52 -18.23 5.29 12.17
CA GLY A 52 -18.08 5.58 10.75
C GLY A 52 -18.41 4.38 9.85
N LEU A 53 -17.85 3.23 10.15
CA LEU A 53 -18.10 1.99 9.41
C LEU A 53 -19.59 1.56 9.49
N LYS A 54 -20.23 1.68 10.65
CA LYS A 54 -21.67 1.37 10.79
C LYS A 54 -22.52 2.31 9.96
N LYS A 55 -22.28 3.63 10.02
CA LYS A 55 -23.02 4.60 9.20
C LYS A 55 -22.90 4.30 7.72
N LEU A 56 -21.69 3.96 7.27
CA LEU A 56 -21.45 3.57 5.88
C LEU A 56 -22.17 2.25 5.52
N ALA A 57 -22.06 1.23 6.37
CA ALA A 57 -22.70 -0.06 6.15
C ALA A 57 -24.23 0.04 6.04
N TYR A 58 -24.85 0.92 6.84
CA TYR A 58 -26.29 1.18 6.80
C TYR A 58 -26.71 2.15 5.68
N GLY A 59 -25.75 2.77 4.97
CA GLY A 59 -26.03 3.70 3.88
C GLY A 59 -26.48 5.09 4.35
N GLU A 60 -26.12 5.48 5.57
CA GLU A 60 -26.36 6.83 6.09
C GLU A 60 -25.34 7.85 5.51
N VAL A 61 -24.22 7.36 5.00
CA VAL A 61 -23.19 8.14 4.31
C VAL A 61 -22.73 7.42 3.05
N ASP A 62 -22.14 8.15 2.10
CA ASP A 62 -21.67 7.62 0.81
C ASP A 62 -20.25 7.04 0.91
N GLY A 63 -19.47 7.52 1.87
CA GLY A 63 -18.11 7.07 2.15
C GLY A 63 -17.69 7.33 3.59
N PHE A 64 -16.59 6.68 3.97
CA PHE A 64 -15.91 6.89 5.24
C PHE A 64 -14.41 6.93 5.01
N ILE A 65 -13.73 7.91 5.59
CA ILE A 65 -12.27 8.04 5.53
C ILE A 65 -11.66 7.57 6.84
N ASP A 66 -10.71 6.63 6.74
CA ASP A 66 -9.99 6.12 7.90
C ASP A 66 -8.65 5.49 7.47
N ASN A 67 -7.82 5.15 8.44
CA ASN A 67 -6.66 4.32 8.22
C ASN A 67 -7.10 2.92 7.79
N PHE A 68 -6.48 2.40 6.72
CA PHE A 68 -6.84 1.08 6.16
C PHE A 68 -6.76 -0.04 7.21
N VAL A 69 -5.66 -0.07 8.00
CA VAL A 69 -5.44 -1.14 8.98
C VAL A 69 -6.50 -1.10 10.08
N VAL A 70 -6.84 0.10 10.56
CA VAL A 70 -7.85 0.29 11.62
C VAL A 70 -9.23 -0.11 11.11
N ALA A 71 -9.65 0.41 9.97
CA ALA A 71 -10.95 0.10 9.39
C ALA A 71 -11.09 -1.40 9.07
N ASN A 72 -10.05 -2.01 8.48
CA ASN A 72 -10.06 -3.45 8.17
C ASN A 72 -10.18 -4.31 9.43
N TYR A 73 -9.42 -3.97 10.47
CA TYR A 73 -9.53 -4.65 11.77
C TYR A 73 -10.95 -4.64 12.32
N PHE A 74 -11.61 -3.48 12.31
CA PHE A 74 -12.99 -3.36 12.79
C PHE A 74 -14.00 -4.06 11.87
N MET A 75 -13.83 -4.00 10.56
CA MET A 75 -14.70 -4.72 9.62
C MET A 75 -14.65 -6.24 9.84
N GLU A 76 -13.46 -6.81 9.99
CA GLU A 76 -13.27 -8.24 10.23
C GLU A 76 -13.85 -8.68 11.57
N ASN A 77 -13.55 -7.96 12.66
CA ASN A 77 -14.01 -8.31 13.99
C ASN A 77 -15.52 -8.09 14.21
N SER A 78 -16.15 -7.26 13.39
CA SER A 78 -17.59 -6.95 13.49
C SER A 78 -18.42 -7.56 12.38
N LEU A 79 -17.82 -8.45 11.56
CA LEU A 79 -18.48 -9.11 10.44
C LEU A 79 -19.14 -8.15 9.43
N ILE A 80 -18.59 -6.95 9.28
CA ILE A 80 -19.05 -5.97 8.29
C ILE A 80 -18.48 -6.39 6.92
N SER A 81 -19.30 -7.03 6.10
CA SER A 81 -18.85 -7.63 4.84
C SER A 81 -19.33 -6.89 3.58
N ASN A 82 -20.15 -5.85 3.71
CA ASN A 82 -20.75 -5.11 2.60
C ASN A 82 -19.96 -3.86 2.18
N LEU A 83 -18.79 -3.62 2.77
CA LEU A 83 -17.90 -2.51 2.47
C LEU A 83 -16.68 -2.94 1.67
N LYS A 84 -16.08 -1.97 0.98
CA LYS A 84 -14.81 -2.12 0.24
C LYS A 84 -14.01 -0.82 0.28
N VAL A 85 -12.73 -0.92 -0.03
CA VAL A 85 -11.92 0.25 -0.38
C VAL A 85 -12.42 0.84 -1.70
N ALA A 86 -12.70 2.14 -1.71
CA ALA A 86 -12.99 2.88 -2.92
C ALA A 86 -11.68 3.30 -3.60
N PHE A 87 -10.82 3.98 -2.85
CA PHE A 87 -9.49 4.40 -3.30
C PHE A 87 -8.60 4.80 -2.11
N GLU A 88 -7.30 4.82 -2.36
CA GLU A 88 -6.32 5.43 -1.46
C GLU A 88 -6.09 6.89 -1.85
N ILE A 89 -6.01 7.77 -0.86
CA ILE A 89 -5.73 9.18 -1.09
C ILE A 89 -4.23 9.34 -1.30
N LYS A 90 -3.80 9.39 -2.56
CA LYS A 90 -2.41 9.65 -2.95
C LYS A 90 -2.13 11.17 -2.97
N ASN A 91 -2.08 11.79 -1.82
CA ASN A 91 -1.78 13.21 -1.71
C ASN A 91 -0.87 13.42 -0.49
N ASN A 92 0.28 14.06 -0.68
CA ASN A 92 1.26 14.33 0.38
C ASN A 92 0.66 15.09 1.59
N ARG A 93 -0.49 15.75 1.42
CA ARG A 93 -1.22 16.41 2.51
C ARG A 93 -1.90 15.41 3.45
N PHE A 94 -2.19 14.19 2.97
CA PHE A 94 -2.78 13.09 3.75
C PHE A 94 -1.73 12.05 4.16
N ASN A 95 -0.45 12.42 4.16
CA ASN A 95 0.61 11.51 4.58
C ASN A 95 0.56 11.34 6.10
N LEU A 96 0.14 10.18 6.54
CA LEU A 96 -0.04 9.80 7.95
C LEU A 96 1.21 9.06 8.44
N ASN A 97 2.32 9.77 8.58
CA ASN A 97 3.44 9.23 9.33
C ASN A 97 3.09 9.27 10.82
N MET A 98 3.10 8.13 11.47
CA MET A 98 2.99 8.06 12.92
C MET A 98 4.34 8.44 13.54
N HIS A 99 4.29 9.24 14.60
CA HIS A 99 5.46 9.70 15.28
C HIS A 99 5.33 9.45 16.79
N LEU A 100 6.43 9.05 17.42
CA LEU A 100 6.53 9.05 18.86
C LEU A 100 6.72 10.51 19.34
N ALA A 101 5.82 10.99 20.17
CA ALA A 101 5.91 12.35 20.73
C ALA A 101 6.41 12.32 22.17
N THR A 102 7.36 13.20 22.49
CA THR A 102 7.87 13.41 23.83
C THR A 102 7.64 14.86 24.25
N ASN A 103 7.69 15.12 25.57
CA ASN A 103 7.71 16.49 26.03
C ASN A 103 8.96 17.22 25.48
N LYS A 104 8.77 18.41 24.90
CA LYS A 104 9.82 19.22 24.26
C LYS A 104 11.04 19.48 25.13
N ASN A 105 10.89 19.42 26.46
CA ASN A 105 11.97 19.64 27.41
C ASN A 105 12.74 18.35 27.75
N ASN A 106 12.31 17.19 27.27
CA ASN A 106 12.93 15.90 27.55
C ASN A 106 13.70 15.35 26.33
N LYS A 107 14.75 16.08 25.93
CA LYS A 107 15.60 15.71 24.79
C LYS A 107 16.29 14.36 24.96
N VAL A 108 16.67 14.02 26.20
CA VAL A 108 17.34 12.73 26.47
C VAL A 108 16.42 11.57 26.18
N LEU A 109 15.14 11.65 26.57
CA LEU A 109 14.16 10.60 26.23
C LEU A 109 13.93 10.52 24.72
N GLN A 110 13.84 11.65 24.03
CA GLN A 110 13.73 11.68 22.58
C GLN A 110 14.88 10.93 21.91
N GLU A 111 16.13 11.25 22.28
CA GLU A 111 17.33 10.59 21.72
C GLU A 111 17.37 9.08 21.99
N ILE A 112 16.92 8.66 23.18
CA ILE A 112 16.82 7.23 23.53
C ILE A 112 15.80 6.53 22.64
N LEU A 113 14.62 7.11 22.47
CA LEU A 113 13.56 6.54 21.63
C LEU A 113 13.96 6.48 20.16
N GLU A 114 14.58 7.52 19.62
CA GLU A 114 15.10 7.53 18.24
C GLU A 114 16.17 6.46 18.01
N LYS A 115 17.03 6.20 19.00
CA LYS A 115 18.01 5.11 18.92
C LYS A 115 17.32 3.74 18.95
N ALA A 116 16.37 3.55 19.86
CA ALA A 116 15.63 2.30 19.98
C ALA A 116 14.82 1.99 18.71
N GLU A 117 14.18 3.00 18.10
CA GLU A 117 13.44 2.85 16.85
C GLU A 117 14.34 2.38 15.68
N LYS A 118 15.56 2.92 15.59
CA LYS A 118 16.53 2.53 14.56
C LYS A 118 17.07 1.11 14.70
N GLU A 119 17.00 0.52 15.88
CA GLU A 119 17.40 -0.87 16.14
C GLU A 119 16.31 -1.87 15.76
N ILE A 120 15.06 -1.43 15.51
CA ILE A 120 14.00 -2.31 15.02
C ILE A 120 14.36 -2.75 13.61
N THR A 121 14.57 -4.04 13.45
CA THR A 121 14.90 -4.65 12.16
C THR A 121 13.68 -4.76 11.25
N LEU A 122 13.92 -4.83 9.94
CA LEU A 122 12.85 -5.04 8.97
C LEU A 122 12.05 -6.33 9.24
N ASP A 123 12.73 -7.39 9.69
CA ASP A 123 12.08 -8.67 10.00
C ASP A 123 11.15 -8.56 11.20
N GLU A 124 11.56 -7.87 12.26
CA GLU A 124 10.71 -7.59 13.42
C GLU A 124 9.50 -6.74 13.04
N GLU A 125 9.69 -5.73 12.20
CA GLU A 125 8.60 -4.90 11.69
C GLU A 125 7.59 -5.74 10.86
N ILE A 126 8.08 -6.63 10.00
CA ILE A 126 7.25 -7.55 9.21
C ILE A 126 6.47 -8.51 10.13
N GLU A 127 7.10 -9.06 11.15
CA GLU A 127 6.43 -9.94 12.11
C GLU A 127 5.34 -9.22 12.92
N LEU A 128 5.63 -8.00 13.37
CA LEU A 128 4.63 -7.16 14.03
C LEU A 128 3.46 -6.84 13.12
N LYS A 129 3.72 -6.47 11.87
CA LYS A 129 2.68 -6.23 10.87
C LYS A 129 1.85 -7.48 10.60
N LYS A 130 2.45 -8.66 10.51
CA LYS A 130 1.73 -9.94 10.37
C LYS A 130 0.84 -10.24 11.57
N LYS A 131 1.35 -10.02 12.78
CA LYS A 131 0.61 -10.26 14.03
C LYS A 131 -0.68 -9.44 14.13
N TRP A 132 -0.65 -8.19 13.69
CA TRP A 132 -1.79 -7.27 13.79
C TRP A 132 -2.65 -7.20 12.53
N ARG A 133 -2.15 -7.73 11.41
CA ARG A 133 -2.93 -7.91 10.19
C ARG A 133 -3.44 -9.34 10.14
N ASN A 134 -4.68 -9.52 10.48
CA ASN A 134 -5.39 -10.81 10.26
C ASN A 134 -5.71 -10.93 8.76
N THR A 135 -4.67 -10.89 7.93
CA THR A 135 -4.80 -10.84 6.47
C THR A 135 -4.62 -12.24 5.90
N ASN A 136 -5.67 -13.03 5.94
CA ASN A 136 -5.72 -14.24 5.13
C ASN A 136 -5.75 -13.97 3.62
N ASN A 137 -5.76 -12.69 3.16
CA ASN A 137 -5.95 -12.34 1.75
C ASN A 137 -5.25 -11.05 1.25
N ILE A 138 -4.30 -10.48 2.00
CA ILE A 138 -3.47 -9.43 1.41
C ILE A 138 -2.07 -9.99 1.31
N GLU A 139 -1.67 -10.41 0.13
CA GLU A 139 -0.26 -10.50 -0.23
C GLU A 139 0.38 -9.18 0.20
N LEU A 140 1.24 -9.24 1.22
CA LEU A 140 2.14 -8.15 1.52
C LEU A 140 3.04 -8.02 0.28
N LYS A 141 2.62 -7.24 -0.69
CA LYS A 141 3.58 -6.60 -1.56
C LYS A 141 4.43 -5.77 -0.58
N THR A 142 5.59 -6.29 -0.24
CA THR A 142 6.67 -5.49 0.34
C THR A 142 6.88 -4.38 -0.67
N THR A 143 6.24 -3.24 -0.43
CA THR A 143 6.33 -2.09 -1.32
C THR A 143 7.76 -1.60 -1.21
N ILE A 144 8.53 -1.86 -2.26
CA ILE A 144 9.78 -1.15 -2.48
C ILE A 144 9.38 0.33 -2.47
N PRO A 145 10.05 1.18 -1.66
CA PRO A 145 9.76 2.60 -1.64
C PRO A 145 10.14 3.20 -3.00
N LEU A 146 9.18 3.24 -3.91
CA LEU A 146 9.32 3.83 -5.23
C LEU A 146 8.91 5.30 -5.18
N SER A 147 9.62 6.14 -5.90
CA SER A 147 9.20 7.50 -6.17
C SER A 147 7.97 7.52 -7.09
N MET A 148 7.25 8.63 -7.15
CA MET A 148 6.09 8.79 -8.05
C MET A 148 6.46 8.57 -9.52
N GLU A 149 7.67 8.98 -9.94
CA GLU A 149 8.17 8.80 -11.30
C GLU A 149 8.44 7.32 -11.62
N GLU A 150 8.98 6.57 -10.65
CA GLU A 150 9.21 5.13 -10.77
C GLU A 150 7.91 4.33 -10.77
N GLU A 151 6.92 4.71 -9.93
CA GLU A 151 5.59 4.11 -9.96
C GLU A 151 4.88 4.35 -11.30
N ASP A 152 4.95 5.56 -11.85
CA ASP A 152 4.36 5.93 -13.14
C ASP A 152 5.05 5.14 -14.28
N TYR A 153 6.37 5.04 -14.25
CA TYR A 153 7.13 4.23 -15.19
C TYR A 153 6.68 2.76 -15.17
N LEU A 154 6.59 2.14 -13.98
CA LEU A 154 6.17 0.75 -13.87
C LEU A 154 4.69 0.54 -14.22
N SER A 155 3.82 1.52 -13.98
CA SER A 155 2.40 1.44 -14.35
C SER A 155 2.17 1.39 -15.86
N THR A 156 3.04 2.07 -16.59
CA THR A 156 3.06 2.07 -18.07
C THR A 156 3.80 0.87 -18.66
N LYS A 157 4.84 0.40 -17.96
CA LYS A 157 5.70 -0.71 -18.39
C LYS A 157 5.18 -2.04 -17.85
N LYS A 158 4.22 -2.64 -18.53
CA LYS A 158 3.57 -3.89 -18.10
C LYS A 158 4.52 -5.09 -18.05
N THR A 159 5.57 -5.09 -18.84
CA THR A 159 6.55 -6.18 -18.96
C THR A 159 7.94 -5.58 -19.14
N ILE A 160 8.90 -6.04 -18.36
CA ILE A 160 10.31 -5.76 -18.54
C ILE A 160 10.93 -6.94 -19.29
N THR A 161 11.67 -6.67 -20.35
CA THR A 161 12.42 -7.70 -21.09
C THR A 161 13.88 -7.68 -20.68
N MET A 162 14.50 -8.86 -20.58
CA MET A 162 15.91 -9.00 -20.27
C MET A 162 16.51 -10.15 -21.08
N CYS A 163 17.80 -10.07 -21.37
CA CYS A 163 18.61 -11.18 -21.84
C CYS A 163 19.45 -11.73 -20.68
N VAL A 164 19.89 -12.97 -20.79
CA VAL A 164 20.67 -13.70 -19.78
C VAL A 164 21.79 -14.45 -20.45
N ASP A 165 22.82 -14.84 -19.70
CA ASP A 165 23.80 -15.80 -20.21
C ASP A 165 23.13 -17.19 -20.31
N PRO A 166 23.06 -17.78 -21.49
CA PRO A 166 22.37 -19.06 -21.66
C PRO A 166 23.14 -20.27 -21.10
N ASP A 167 24.42 -20.12 -20.73
CA ASP A 167 25.33 -21.23 -20.38
C ASP A 167 26.35 -20.84 -19.30
N TRP A 168 25.87 -20.33 -18.15
CA TRP A 168 26.74 -19.96 -17.02
C TRP A 168 26.23 -20.57 -15.69
N GLU A 169 26.27 -21.92 -15.63
CA GLU A 169 25.94 -22.65 -14.40
C GLU A 169 26.97 -22.40 -13.28
N PRO A 170 26.52 -22.30 -12.01
CA PRO A 170 25.16 -22.37 -11.47
C PRO A 170 24.46 -21.01 -11.38
N PHE A 171 25.07 -19.94 -11.92
CA PHE A 171 24.54 -18.59 -11.78
C PHE A 171 23.29 -18.39 -12.64
N GLU A 172 23.36 -18.70 -13.92
CA GLU A 172 22.22 -18.65 -14.83
C GLU A 172 22.46 -19.58 -16.05
N VAL A 173 21.35 -20.12 -16.56
CA VAL A 173 21.32 -20.94 -17.75
C VAL A 173 19.90 -20.98 -18.33
N LEU A 174 19.77 -21.20 -19.61
CA LEU A 174 18.50 -21.55 -20.23
C LEU A 174 18.39 -23.07 -20.32
N ASP A 175 17.37 -23.64 -19.67
CA ASP A 175 17.12 -25.06 -19.75
C ASP A 175 16.63 -25.50 -21.13
N LYS A 176 16.36 -26.80 -21.32
CA LYS A 176 15.94 -27.37 -22.61
C LYS A 176 14.64 -26.80 -23.15
N ASP A 177 13.81 -26.25 -22.26
CA ASP A 177 12.54 -25.62 -22.59
C ASP A 177 12.66 -24.09 -22.75
N GLY A 178 13.89 -23.56 -22.68
CA GLY A 178 14.21 -22.14 -22.77
C GLY A 178 13.87 -21.35 -21.51
N LYS A 179 13.68 -22.01 -20.38
CA LYS A 179 13.39 -21.39 -19.11
C LYS A 179 14.68 -20.97 -18.41
N HIS A 180 14.70 -19.75 -17.92
CA HIS A 180 15.79 -19.23 -17.11
C HIS A 180 15.81 -19.92 -15.73
N VAL A 181 16.92 -20.54 -15.39
CA VAL A 181 17.17 -21.25 -14.13
C VAL A 181 18.54 -20.89 -13.57
N GLY A 182 18.71 -21.07 -12.25
CA GLY A 182 19.93 -20.73 -11.54
C GLY A 182 19.72 -19.64 -10.48
N ILE A 183 20.81 -19.23 -9.83
CA ILE A 183 20.79 -18.23 -8.74
C ILE A 183 20.21 -16.90 -9.22
N ALA A 184 20.63 -16.44 -10.39
CA ALA A 184 20.14 -15.21 -10.99
C ALA A 184 18.64 -15.30 -11.31
N ALA A 185 18.17 -16.45 -11.83
CA ALA A 185 16.76 -16.68 -12.12
C ALA A 185 15.89 -16.54 -10.87
N ASP A 186 16.32 -17.08 -9.74
CA ASP A 186 15.61 -16.97 -8.47
C ASP A 186 15.57 -15.53 -7.95
N ILE A 187 16.66 -14.78 -8.07
CA ILE A 187 16.73 -13.36 -7.72
C ILE A 187 15.78 -12.54 -8.60
N ILE A 188 15.81 -12.75 -9.92
CA ILE A 188 14.94 -12.05 -10.87
C ILE A 188 13.44 -12.32 -10.59
N ARG A 189 13.11 -13.57 -10.24
CA ARG A 189 11.75 -13.92 -9.82
C ARG A 189 11.31 -13.12 -8.59
N LEU A 190 12.16 -13.05 -7.56
CA LEU A 190 11.89 -12.24 -6.37
C LEU A 190 11.74 -10.75 -6.68
N ILE A 191 12.55 -10.20 -7.59
CA ILE A 191 12.44 -8.82 -8.04
C ILE A 191 11.10 -8.60 -8.75
N SER A 192 10.73 -9.49 -9.68
CA SER A 192 9.45 -9.45 -10.39
C SER A 192 8.25 -9.48 -9.42
N GLU A 193 8.28 -10.38 -8.44
CA GLU A 193 7.27 -10.47 -7.39
C GLU A 193 7.17 -9.19 -6.55
N LYS A 194 8.32 -8.63 -6.15
CA LYS A 194 8.38 -7.40 -5.34
C LYS A 194 7.90 -6.16 -6.11
N LEU A 195 8.25 -6.03 -7.38
CA LEU A 195 7.85 -4.91 -8.24
C LEU A 195 6.40 -5.07 -8.75
N GLY A 196 5.86 -6.28 -8.75
CA GLY A 196 4.57 -6.58 -9.36
C GLY A 196 4.55 -6.39 -10.88
N VAL A 197 5.71 -6.52 -11.54
CA VAL A 197 5.89 -6.36 -12.98
C VAL A 197 6.47 -7.66 -13.53
N GLU A 198 5.90 -8.16 -14.62
CA GLU A 198 6.42 -9.34 -15.30
C GLU A 198 7.82 -9.06 -15.89
N ILE A 199 8.80 -9.89 -15.56
CA ILE A 199 10.12 -9.86 -16.19
C ILE A 199 10.22 -11.05 -17.13
N LYS A 200 10.30 -10.77 -18.43
CA LYS A 200 10.33 -11.77 -19.49
C LYS A 200 11.73 -11.91 -20.06
N VAL A 201 12.27 -13.10 -19.99
CA VAL A 201 13.55 -13.43 -20.63
C VAL A 201 13.40 -13.58 -22.12
N ILE A 202 14.27 -12.96 -22.89
CA ILE A 202 14.43 -13.15 -24.32
C ILE A 202 15.53 -14.19 -24.50
N PRO A 203 15.21 -15.40 -24.99
CA PRO A 203 16.22 -16.44 -25.16
C PRO A 203 17.24 -16.05 -26.24
N THR A 204 18.50 -16.22 -25.93
CA THR A 204 19.64 -16.06 -26.84
C THR A 204 20.45 -17.36 -26.87
N LYS A 205 21.31 -17.50 -27.85
CA LYS A 205 22.13 -18.73 -28.02
C LYS A 205 23.51 -18.60 -27.39
N THR A 206 24.00 -17.38 -27.28
CA THR A 206 25.30 -17.08 -26.72
C THR A 206 25.22 -15.80 -25.90
N TRP A 207 26.25 -15.62 -25.05
CA TRP A 207 26.41 -14.39 -24.29
C TRP A 207 26.56 -13.15 -25.18
N GLU A 208 27.31 -13.29 -26.30
CA GLU A 208 27.50 -12.21 -27.25
C GLU A 208 26.15 -11.72 -27.83
N GLU A 209 25.23 -12.65 -28.15
CA GLU A 209 23.89 -12.28 -28.61
C GLU A 209 23.08 -11.56 -27.51
N SER A 210 23.39 -11.83 -26.24
CA SER A 210 22.67 -11.24 -25.11
C SER A 210 23.06 -9.79 -24.85
N ILE A 211 24.23 -9.36 -25.29
CA ILE A 211 24.77 -8.00 -25.08
C ILE A 211 24.71 -7.11 -26.32
N GLU A 212 24.28 -7.61 -27.47
CA GLU A 212 23.95 -6.84 -28.68
C GLU A 212 22.52 -6.25 -28.62
#